data_ade3b15fb8f53ddb0dc421dbc2ce496b
#
_entry.id   ade3b15fb8f53ddb0dc421dbc2ce496b
#
_cell.length_a   1.000
_cell.length_b   1.000
_cell.length_c   1.000
_cell.angle_alpha   90.00
_cell.angle_beta   90.00
_cell.angle_gamma   90.00
#
_symmetry.space_group_name_H-M   'P 1'
#
loop_
_entity.id
_entity.type
_entity.pdbx_description
1 polymer ?
#
loop_
_entity_poly.entity_id
_entity_poly.type
_entity_poly.pdbx_seq_one_letter_code
_entity_poly.pdbx_strand_id
1 'polypeptide(L)'
;METILVTINDRVASITLDRGRSNPINHQMVKELTASIKDIEKDGDVGGIILTGKQGFFSSGVDLIEVYGYNEAQVKSFWTDFFELQRVLISFKKPLVAAISGHSPAGGCVLAICCDYRLMAEGEYIIGLNEIPVGIIVPESIFEVYAFWIGRQKAYQYLLEGKLIKVNGALKIGLIDEVCAADSLLVQAEKKVRTYMQFNPVTWRQSKLNLRSKLISHLNKDQSTTIDQMLTQWWAPETRAGLEMIIQNLKSKASPVKTNK
;
A
#
# COMPACT_ATOMS: atom_id res chain seq x y z
N MET A 1 -3.59 -18.96 -3.62
CA MET A 1 -2.90 -17.82 -3.01
C MET A 1 -3.09 -17.92 -1.51
N GLU A 2 -2.11 -17.52 -0.74
CA GLU A 2 -2.10 -17.73 0.73
C GLU A 2 -2.37 -16.44 1.50
N THR A 3 -2.15 -15.28 0.85
CA THR A 3 -2.16 -13.97 1.51
C THR A 3 -3.15 -12.98 0.91
N ILE A 4 -3.72 -13.32 -0.24
CA ILE A 4 -4.75 -12.53 -0.91
C ILE A 4 -5.86 -13.43 -1.44
N LEU A 5 -7.07 -12.88 -1.55
CA LEU A 5 -8.21 -13.49 -2.22
C LEU A 5 -8.56 -12.66 -3.46
N VAL A 6 -8.66 -13.32 -4.61
CA VAL A 6 -9.09 -12.67 -5.87
C VAL A 6 -10.43 -13.22 -6.29
N THR A 7 -11.40 -12.34 -6.48
CA THR A 7 -12.72 -12.65 -7.03
C THR A 7 -13.01 -11.74 -8.21
N ILE A 8 -13.68 -12.25 -9.22
CA ILE A 8 -14.07 -11.48 -10.40
C ILE A 8 -15.59 -11.55 -10.53
N ASN A 9 -16.23 -10.41 -10.57
CA ASN A 9 -17.67 -10.30 -10.79
C ASN A 9 -17.95 -9.22 -11.82
N ASP A 10 -18.69 -9.57 -12.87
CA ASP A 10 -19.09 -8.67 -13.93
C ASP A 10 -17.96 -7.71 -14.36
N ARG A 11 -16.81 -8.28 -14.76
CA ARG A 11 -15.61 -7.59 -15.26
C ARG A 11 -14.85 -6.75 -14.24
N VAL A 12 -15.22 -6.75 -12.95
CA VAL A 12 -14.49 -6.11 -11.88
C VAL A 12 -13.80 -7.16 -11.02
N ALA A 13 -12.47 -7.07 -10.91
CA ALA A 13 -11.71 -7.91 -10.01
C ALA A 13 -11.61 -7.25 -8.63
N SER A 14 -11.90 -7.99 -7.58
CA SER A 14 -11.65 -7.58 -6.21
C SER A 14 -10.47 -8.37 -5.67
N ILE A 15 -9.40 -7.69 -5.29
CA ILE A 15 -8.24 -8.26 -4.61
C ILE A 15 -8.35 -7.86 -3.13
N THR A 16 -8.62 -8.86 -2.28
CA THR A 16 -8.69 -8.65 -0.83
C THR A 16 -7.40 -9.12 -0.18
N LEU A 17 -6.74 -8.25 0.56
CA LEU A 17 -5.63 -8.64 1.42
C LEU A 17 -6.17 -9.53 2.54
N ASP A 18 -5.65 -10.76 2.65
CA ASP A 18 -6.18 -11.81 3.53
C ASP A 18 -5.08 -12.52 4.31
N ARG A 19 -4.33 -11.77 5.13
CA ARG A 19 -3.28 -12.33 5.97
C ARG A 19 -3.45 -11.88 7.43
N GLY A 20 -3.86 -12.81 8.29
CA GLY A 20 -4.14 -12.52 9.69
C GLY A 20 -5.22 -11.46 9.88
N ARG A 21 -5.19 -10.75 11.01
CA ARG A 21 -6.17 -9.70 11.34
C ARG A 21 -5.90 -8.38 10.64
N SER A 22 -4.62 -8.01 10.52
CA SER A 22 -4.20 -6.66 10.11
C SER A 22 -3.51 -6.60 8.75
N ASN A 23 -3.50 -7.70 8.00
CA ASN A 23 -2.90 -7.82 6.68
C ASN A 23 -1.46 -7.26 6.64
N PRO A 24 -0.54 -7.74 7.52
CA PRO A 24 0.86 -7.34 7.44
C PRO A 24 1.47 -7.86 6.13
N ILE A 25 2.20 -6.99 5.44
CA ILE A 25 2.75 -7.26 4.11
C ILE A 25 4.07 -8.02 4.27
N ASN A 26 4.06 -9.30 3.90
CA ASN A 26 5.27 -10.12 3.79
C ASN A 26 5.68 -10.35 2.34
N HIS A 27 6.78 -11.04 2.12
CA HIS A 27 7.31 -11.27 0.77
C HIS A 27 6.35 -12.06 -0.12
N GLN A 28 5.62 -13.03 0.45
CA GLN A 28 4.62 -13.81 -0.28
C GLN A 28 3.48 -12.92 -0.79
N MET A 29 2.95 -12.03 0.04
CA MET A 29 1.90 -11.08 -0.36
C MET A 29 2.37 -10.16 -1.49
N VAL A 30 3.61 -9.67 -1.43
CA VAL A 30 4.18 -8.84 -2.50
C VAL A 30 4.20 -9.58 -3.83
N LYS A 31 4.63 -10.85 -3.82
CA LYS A 31 4.68 -11.69 -5.02
C LYS A 31 3.29 -12.00 -5.57
N GLU A 32 2.36 -12.37 -4.70
CA GLU A 32 0.99 -12.69 -5.09
C GLU A 32 0.26 -11.49 -5.68
N LEU A 33 0.39 -10.30 -5.06
CA LEU A 33 -0.16 -9.06 -5.60
C LEU A 33 0.42 -8.73 -6.97
N THR A 34 1.75 -8.79 -7.10
CA THR A 34 2.45 -8.50 -8.36
C THR A 34 2.00 -9.42 -9.48
N ALA A 35 1.92 -10.72 -9.21
CA ALA A 35 1.47 -11.71 -10.19
C ALA A 35 0.01 -11.47 -10.59
N SER A 36 -0.89 -11.34 -9.60
CA SER A 36 -2.33 -11.15 -9.86
C SER A 36 -2.62 -9.90 -10.67
N ILE A 37 -1.95 -8.77 -10.36
CA ILE A 37 -2.15 -7.52 -11.09
C ILE A 37 -1.65 -7.64 -12.54
N LYS A 38 -0.48 -8.30 -12.75
CA LYS A 38 0.05 -8.55 -14.10
C LYS A 38 -0.86 -9.48 -14.92
N ASP A 39 -1.45 -10.49 -14.29
CA ASP A 39 -2.35 -11.41 -14.96
C ASP A 39 -3.69 -10.73 -15.30
N ILE A 40 -4.27 -9.97 -14.35
CA ILE A 40 -5.48 -9.18 -14.59
C ILE A 40 -5.23 -8.11 -15.68
N GLU A 41 -4.04 -7.54 -15.78
CA GLU A 41 -3.75 -6.56 -16.84
C GLU A 41 -3.88 -7.18 -18.23
N LYS A 42 -3.50 -8.45 -18.39
CA LYS A 42 -3.57 -9.20 -19.67
C LYS A 42 -4.96 -9.75 -19.97
N ASP A 43 -5.78 -9.97 -18.95
CA ASP A 43 -7.12 -10.55 -19.09
C ASP A 43 -8.06 -9.54 -19.75
N GLY A 44 -8.50 -9.83 -20.99
CA GLY A 44 -9.42 -8.97 -21.75
C GLY A 44 -10.82 -8.84 -21.15
N ASP A 45 -11.23 -9.80 -20.33
CA ASP A 45 -12.57 -9.84 -19.73
C ASP A 45 -12.67 -9.00 -18.46
N VAL A 46 -11.54 -8.66 -17.82
CA VAL A 46 -11.51 -7.79 -16.65
C VAL A 46 -11.30 -6.34 -17.06
N GLY A 47 -12.16 -5.44 -16.57
CA GLY A 47 -12.14 -4.01 -16.86
C GLY A 47 -11.47 -3.14 -15.81
N GLY A 48 -11.31 -3.61 -14.57
CA GLY A 48 -10.66 -2.85 -13.49
C GLY A 48 -10.53 -3.65 -12.20
N ILE A 49 -9.83 -3.07 -11.21
CA ILE A 49 -9.52 -3.70 -9.92
C ILE A 49 -10.02 -2.84 -8.77
N ILE A 50 -10.57 -3.49 -7.75
CA ILE A 50 -10.71 -2.98 -6.38
C ILE A 50 -9.66 -3.68 -5.53
N LEU A 51 -8.79 -2.92 -4.87
CA LEU A 51 -7.86 -3.42 -3.87
C LEU A 51 -8.42 -3.08 -2.49
N THR A 52 -8.62 -4.08 -1.63
CA THR A 52 -9.22 -3.91 -0.31
C THR A 52 -8.54 -4.77 0.75
N GLY A 53 -8.90 -4.57 2.01
CA GLY A 53 -8.49 -5.38 3.14
C GLY A 53 -9.69 -5.90 3.94
N LYS A 54 -9.43 -6.39 5.15
CA LYS A 54 -10.46 -6.82 6.09
C LYS A 54 -11.04 -5.64 6.87
N GLN A 55 -12.23 -5.79 7.41
CA GLN A 55 -12.83 -4.76 8.27
C GLN A 55 -11.89 -4.36 9.41
N GLY A 56 -11.65 -3.06 9.55
CA GLY A 56 -10.76 -2.47 10.55
C GLY A 56 -9.31 -2.33 10.12
N PHE A 57 -8.85 -3.10 9.12
CA PHE A 57 -7.50 -2.99 8.57
C PHE A 57 -7.47 -3.18 7.05
N PHE A 58 -7.03 -2.17 6.34
CA PHE A 58 -6.59 -2.37 4.97
C PHE A 58 -5.26 -3.14 5.00
N SER A 59 -4.23 -2.58 5.64
CA SER A 59 -2.97 -3.24 5.96
C SER A 59 -2.25 -2.49 7.08
N SER A 60 -1.56 -3.21 7.96
CA SER A 60 -0.68 -2.62 8.99
C SER A 60 0.72 -2.23 8.46
N GLY A 61 0.97 -2.35 7.16
CA GLY A 61 2.27 -2.13 6.55
C GLY A 61 3.14 -3.38 6.52
N VAL A 62 4.43 -3.20 6.30
CA VAL A 62 5.40 -4.31 6.22
C VAL A 62 5.39 -5.15 7.50
N ASP A 63 5.39 -6.48 7.35
CA ASP A 63 5.52 -7.41 8.47
C ASP A 63 6.94 -7.35 9.06
N LEU A 64 7.13 -6.41 9.99
CA LEU A 64 8.42 -6.25 10.65
C LEU A 64 8.84 -7.50 11.43
N ILE A 65 7.88 -8.31 11.93
CA ILE A 65 8.18 -9.53 12.68
C ILE A 65 8.82 -10.57 11.76
N GLU A 66 8.25 -10.77 10.57
CA GLU A 66 8.75 -11.73 9.60
C GLU A 66 10.04 -11.21 8.94
N VAL A 67 10.03 -9.96 8.44
CA VAL A 67 11.18 -9.38 7.71
C VAL A 67 12.41 -9.19 8.59
N TYR A 68 12.24 -8.94 9.88
CA TYR A 68 13.34 -8.89 10.85
C TYR A 68 14.12 -10.21 10.92
N GLY A 69 13.46 -11.33 10.72
CA GLY A 69 14.06 -12.66 10.70
C GLY A 69 14.74 -13.05 9.39
N TYR A 70 14.60 -12.24 8.34
CA TYR A 70 15.23 -12.51 7.05
C TYR A 70 16.75 -12.30 7.11
N ASN A 71 17.50 -13.07 6.29
CA ASN A 71 18.90 -12.76 6.02
C ASN A 71 19.01 -11.59 5.02
N GLU A 72 20.24 -11.12 4.79
CA GLU A 72 20.50 -9.95 3.93
C GLU A 72 19.97 -10.14 2.49
N ALA A 73 20.19 -11.31 1.90
CA ALA A 73 19.70 -11.61 0.56
C ALA A 73 18.17 -11.62 0.49
N GLN A 74 17.49 -12.11 1.53
CA GLN A 74 16.04 -12.13 1.62
C GLN A 74 15.47 -10.72 1.81
N VAL A 75 16.09 -9.87 2.65
CA VAL A 75 15.70 -8.46 2.81
C VAL A 75 15.89 -7.71 1.50
N LYS A 76 17.02 -7.92 0.80
CA LYS A 76 17.27 -7.31 -0.51
C LYS A 76 16.20 -7.73 -1.54
N SER A 77 15.89 -9.01 -1.61
CA SER A 77 14.87 -9.54 -2.52
C SER A 77 13.48 -8.98 -2.18
N PHE A 78 13.12 -8.88 -0.89
CA PHE A 78 11.85 -8.29 -0.44
C PHE A 78 11.69 -6.85 -0.93
N TRP A 79 12.69 -5.98 -0.71
CA TRP A 79 12.59 -4.58 -1.13
C TRP A 79 12.59 -4.43 -2.65
N THR A 80 13.39 -5.25 -3.35
CA THR A 80 13.38 -5.28 -4.83
C THR A 80 11.98 -5.61 -5.36
N ASP A 81 11.35 -6.65 -4.84
CA ASP A 81 10.01 -7.06 -5.25
C ASP A 81 8.93 -6.06 -4.80
N PHE A 82 9.12 -5.38 -3.66
CA PHE A 82 8.20 -4.35 -3.20
C PHE A 82 8.24 -3.10 -4.09
N PHE A 83 9.40 -2.68 -4.57
CA PHE A 83 9.51 -1.61 -5.58
C PHE A 83 8.92 -2.02 -6.92
N GLU A 84 9.10 -3.28 -7.32
CA GLU A 84 8.45 -3.81 -8.52
C GLU A 84 6.93 -3.79 -8.38
N LEU A 85 6.39 -4.17 -7.23
CA LEU A 85 4.95 -4.07 -6.95
C LEU A 85 4.44 -2.63 -7.09
N GLN A 86 5.15 -1.63 -6.52
CA GLN A 86 4.78 -0.22 -6.68
C GLN A 86 4.76 0.19 -8.16
N ARG A 87 5.79 -0.22 -8.92
CA ARG A 87 5.89 0.05 -10.35
C ARG A 87 4.72 -0.56 -11.12
N VAL A 88 4.36 -1.81 -10.82
CA VAL A 88 3.23 -2.52 -11.44
C VAL A 88 1.91 -1.82 -11.14
N LEU A 89 1.67 -1.44 -9.88
CA LEU A 89 0.45 -0.73 -9.47
C LEU A 89 0.30 0.62 -10.19
N ILE A 90 1.36 1.43 -10.22
CA ILE A 90 1.32 2.79 -10.79
C ILE A 90 1.20 2.75 -12.31
N SER A 91 1.84 1.77 -12.98
CA SER A 91 1.79 1.61 -14.43
C SER A 91 0.63 0.75 -14.93
N PHE A 92 -0.21 0.22 -14.03
CA PHE A 92 -1.36 -0.61 -14.37
C PHE A 92 -2.31 0.13 -15.33
N LYS A 93 -2.71 -0.55 -16.41
CA LYS A 93 -3.37 0.09 -17.57
C LYS A 93 -4.89 0.18 -17.48
N LYS A 94 -5.48 -0.42 -16.45
CA LYS A 94 -6.93 -0.39 -16.19
C LYS A 94 -7.22 0.42 -14.93
N PRO A 95 -8.48 0.79 -14.64
CA PRO A 95 -8.87 1.36 -13.35
C PRO A 95 -8.46 0.52 -12.16
N LEU A 96 -7.84 1.17 -11.17
CA LEU A 96 -7.41 0.56 -9.92
C LEU A 96 -7.86 1.45 -8.75
N VAL A 97 -8.78 0.97 -7.94
CA VAL A 97 -9.39 1.70 -6.84
C VAL A 97 -9.02 1.05 -5.51
N ALA A 98 -8.51 1.82 -4.56
CA ALA A 98 -8.32 1.37 -3.20
C ALA A 98 -9.59 1.58 -2.38
N ALA A 99 -10.15 0.49 -1.86
CA ALA A 99 -11.22 0.48 -0.86
C ALA A 99 -10.61 0.23 0.52
N ILE A 100 -10.23 1.31 1.21
CA ILE A 100 -9.45 1.28 2.44
C ILE A 100 -10.39 0.98 3.61
N SER A 101 -10.43 -0.27 4.01
CA SER A 101 -11.38 -0.85 4.97
C SER A 101 -11.09 -0.55 6.45
N GLY A 102 -10.06 0.25 6.73
CA GLY A 102 -9.65 0.58 8.09
C GLY A 102 -8.24 1.17 8.14
N HIS A 103 -7.49 0.88 9.20
CA HIS A 103 -6.10 1.35 9.34
C HIS A 103 -5.23 1.00 8.14
N SER A 104 -4.42 1.96 7.69
CA SER A 104 -3.54 1.84 6.51
C SER A 104 -2.23 2.62 6.70
N PRO A 105 -1.42 2.34 7.75
CA PRO A 105 -0.12 2.96 7.92
C PRO A 105 0.96 2.35 7.01
N ALA A 106 2.07 3.05 6.83
CA ALA A 106 3.30 2.60 6.15
C ALA A 106 3.02 1.91 4.81
N GLY A 107 3.47 0.66 4.62
CA GLY A 107 3.24 -0.11 3.39
C GLY A 107 1.78 -0.20 2.95
N GLY A 108 0.80 -0.15 3.89
CA GLY A 108 -0.62 -0.07 3.56
C GLY A 108 -0.96 1.24 2.85
N CYS A 109 -0.44 2.36 3.34
CA CYS A 109 -0.56 3.66 2.68
C CYS A 109 0.14 3.64 1.31
N VAL A 110 1.32 3.01 1.20
CA VAL A 110 2.03 2.85 -0.09
C VAL A 110 1.16 2.15 -1.12
N LEU A 111 0.52 1.03 -0.78
CA LEU A 111 -0.39 0.34 -1.69
C LEU A 111 -1.57 1.24 -2.12
N ALA A 112 -2.16 1.95 -1.16
CA ALA A 112 -3.32 2.81 -1.42
C ALA A 112 -2.98 3.99 -2.35
N ILE A 113 -1.84 4.68 -2.13
CA ILE A 113 -1.45 5.83 -2.95
C ILE A 113 -0.99 5.46 -4.37
N CYS A 114 -0.67 4.19 -4.63
CA CYS A 114 -0.42 3.69 -5.98
C CYS A 114 -1.71 3.54 -6.82
N CYS A 115 -2.88 3.54 -6.20
CA CYS A 115 -4.17 3.42 -6.87
C CYS A 115 -4.61 4.72 -7.56
N ASP A 116 -5.62 4.64 -8.45
CA ASP A 116 -6.17 5.80 -9.16
C ASP A 116 -7.13 6.61 -8.30
N TYR A 117 -7.80 5.95 -7.37
CA TYR A 117 -8.78 6.54 -6.46
C TYR A 117 -8.75 5.80 -5.11
N ARG A 118 -8.95 6.52 -4.03
CA ARG A 118 -8.86 6.01 -2.65
C ARG A 118 -10.14 6.38 -1.91
N LEU A 119 -11.00 5.37 -1.68
CA LEU A 119 -12.10 5.49 -0.73
C LEU A 119 -11.65 4.92 0.62
N MET A 120 -12.04 5.54 1.71
CA MET A 120 -11.73 5.04 3.04
C MET A 120 -13.00 4.94 3.89
N ALA A 121 -13.10 3.84 4.64
CA ALA A 121 -14.19 3.69 5.61
C ALA A 121 -14.11 4.78 6.68
N GLU A 122 -15.27 5.34 7.05
CA GLU A 122 -15.37 6.22 8.21
C GLU A 122 -14.99 5.48 9.51
N GLY A 123 -14.45 6.20 10.49
CA GLY A 123 -14.05 5.63 11.78
C GLY A 123 -12.77 6.26 12.33
N GLU A 124 -12.35 5.78 13.50
CA GLU A 124 -11.12 6.22 14.17
C GLU A 124 -9.87 5.56 13.58
N TYR A 125 -9.79 5.49 12.25
CA TYR A 125 -8.68 4.90 11.53
C TYR A 125 -7.60 5.93 11.22
N ILE A 126 -6.40 5.42 10.92
CA ILE A 126 -5.23 6.21 10.54
C ILE A 126 -4.64 5.71 9.21
N ILE A 127 -4.09 6.66 8.45
CA ILE A 127 -3.36 6.43 7.20
C ILE A 127 -2.15 7.37 7.16
N GLY A 128 -1.07 6.96 6.53
CA GLY A 128 0.13 7.77 6.35
C GLY A 128 1.40 6.94 6.36
N LEU A 129 2.51 7.61 6.17
CA LEU A 129 3.83 7.02 6.04
C LEU A 129 4.65 7.32 7.30
N ASN A 130 5.07 6.28 8.00
CA ASN A 130 5.79 6.38 9.28
C ASN A 130 7.08 5.54 9.30
N GLU A 131 7.77 5.49 8.17
CA GLU A 131 9.00 4.74 7.98
C GLU A 131 10.14 5.26 8.87
N ILE A 132 10.33 6.58 8.96
CA ILE A 132 11.43 7.21 9.72
C ILE A 132 11.38 6.83 11.21
N PRO A 133 10.24 6.95 11.92
CA PRO A 133 10.14 6.51 13.31
C PRO A 133 10.46 5.04 13.56
N VAL A 134 10.40 4.20 12.54
CA VAL A 134 10.76 2.77 12.64
C VAL A 134 12.14 2.46 12.07
N GLY A 135 12.92 3.48 11.73
CA GLY A 135 14.32 3.34 11.27
C GLY A 135 14.46 2.93 9.80
N ILE A 136 13.42 3.09 9.00
CA ILE A 136 13.44 2.78 7.57
C ILE A 136 13.67 4.06 6.77
N ILE A 137 14.68 4.05 5.88
CA ILE A 137 14.93 5.16 4.96
C ILE A 137 13.78 5.23 3.95
N VAL A 138 13.22 6.44 3.78
CA VAL A 138 12.16 6.68 2.78
C VAL A 138 12.78 6.81 1.40
N PRO A 139 12.44 5.93 0.43
CA PRO A 139 12.92 6.05 -0.95
C PRO A 139 12.35 7.26 -1.67
N GLU A 140 13.10 7.83 -2.61
CA GLU A 140 12.64 8.93 -3.48
C GLU A 140 11.33 8.57 -4.20
N SER A 141 11.21 7.33 -4.65
CA SER A 141 10.00 6.84 -5.32
C SER A 141 8.73 6.96 -4.46
N ILE A 142 8.81 6.66 -3.18
CA ILE A 142 7.69 6.83 -2.23
C ILE A 142 7.38 8.31 -2.02
N PHE A 143 8.41 9.16 -1.86
CA PHE A 143 8.21 10.61 -1.77
C PHE A 143 7.47 11.16 -3.00
N GLU A 144 7.87 10.78 -4.21
CA GLU A 144 7.26 11.27 -5.45
C GLU A 144 5.78 10.84 -5.57
N VAL A 145 5.44 9.60 -5.21
CA VAL A 145 4.04 9.13 -5.22
C VAL A 145 3.21 9.85 -4.16
N TYR A 146 3.75 10.04 -2.96
CA TYR A 146 3.06 10.76 -1.88
C TYR A 146 2.85 12.23 -2.24
N ALA A 147 3.90 12.88 -2.79
CA ALA A 147 3.87 14.26 -3.24
C ALA A 147 2.92 14.50 -4.43
N PHE A 148 2.72 13.50 -5.27
CA PHE A 148 1.75 13.57 -6.37
C PHE A 148 0.33 13.84 -5.86
N TRP A 149 -0.05 13.29 -4.70
CA TRP A 149 -1.39 13.44 -4.13
C TRP A 149 -1.52 14.66 -3.22
N ILE A 150 -0.58 14.89 -2.31
CA ILE A 150 -0.74 15.91 -1.25
C ILE A 150 0.15 17.15 -1.46
N GLY A 151 0.90 17.19 -2.54
CA GLY A 151 1.87 18.26 -2.85
C GLY A 151 3.20 18.08 -2.12
N ARG A 152 4.29 18.55 -2.74
CA ARG A 152 5.67 18.30 -2.29
C ARG A 152 5.96 18.83 -0.88
N GLN A 153 5.46 20.02 -0.54
CA GLN A 153 5.71 20.63 0.78
C GLN A 153 5.14 19.79 1.92
N LYS A 154 3.88 19.36 1.80
CA LYS A 154 3.25 18.50 2.81
C LYS A 154 3.87 17.12 2.85
N ALA A 155 4.14 16.51 1.68
CA ALA A 155 4.79 15.22 1.60
C ALA A 155 6.14 15.23 2.31
N TYR A 156 6.98 16.25 2.08
CA TYR A 156 8.25 16.42 2.73
C TYR A 156 8.11 16.48 4.26
N GLN A 157 7.25 17.39 4.74
CA GLN A 157 7.03 17.56 6.18
C GLN A 157 6.50 16.28 6.83
N TYR A 158 5.47 15.68 6.26
CA TYR A 158 4.79 14.52 6.86
C TYR A 158 5.65 13.27 6.85
N LEU A 159 6.49 13.07 5.83
CA LEU A 159 7.45 11.98 5.79
C LEU A 159 8.53 12.13 6.86
N LEU A 160 9.11 13.34 7.01
CA LEU A 160 10.12 13.58 8.05
C LEU A 160 9.56 13.42 9.48
N GLU A 161 8.29 13.76 9.67
CA GLU A 161 7.60 13.57 10.96
C GLU A 161 7.09 12.13 11.17
N GLY A 162 7.07 11.29 10.11
CA GLY A 162 6.42 9.98 10.15
C GLY A 162 4.94 10.08 10.51
N LYS A 163 4.25 11.05 9.93
CA LYS A 163 2.93 11.49 10.38
C LYS A 163 1.81 10.56 9.94
N LEU A 164 1.14 9.96 10.92
CA LEU A 164 -0.13 9.24 10.73
C LEU A 164 -1.31 10.19 10.91
N ILE A 165 -2.29 10.12 10.01
CA ILE A 165 -3.37 11.09 9.86
C ILE A 165 -4.70 10.36 10.02
N LYS A 166 -5.64 10.95 10.78
CA LYS A 166 -7.00 10.44 10.88
C LYS A 166 -7.76 10.65 9.55
N VAL A 167 -8.81 9.87 9.33
CA VAL A 167 -9.62 9.83 8.10
C VAL A 167 -9.98 11.23 7.58
N ASN A 168 -10.60 12.07 8.43
CA ASN A 168 -11.01 13.43 8.02
C ASN A 168 -9.82 14.33 7.64
N GLY A 169 -8.68 14.16 8.31
CA GLY A 169 -7.44 14.86 7.96
C GLY A 169 -6.89 14.42 6.62
N ALA A 170 -6.92 13.12 6.34
CA ALA A 170 -6.48 12.54 5.08
C ALA A 170 -7.34 13.02 3.90
N LEU A 171 -8.65 13.09 4.07
CA LEU A 171 -9.57 13.68 3.08
C LEU A 171 -9.24 15.17 2.83
N LYS A 172 -9.07 15.94 3.90
CA LYS A 172 -8.80 17.39 3.80
C LYS A 172 -7.53 17.72 3.01
N ILE A 173 -6.52 16.85 3.08
CA ILE A 173 -5.24 17.09 2.38
C ILE A 173 -5.15 16.40 1.01
N GLY A 174 -6.18 15.64 0.60
CA GLY A 174 -6.21 14.91 -0.66
C GLY A 174 -5.40 13.60 -0.66
N LEU A 175 -5.06 13.06 0.51
CA LEU A 175 -4.44 11.74 0.61
C LEU A 175 -5.42 10.63 0.28
N ILE A 176 -6.70 10.82 0.61
CA ILE A 176 -7.83 10.01 0.16
C ILE A 176 -8.83 10.92 -0.54
N ASP A 177 -9.64 10.34 -1.43
CA ASP A 177 -10.55 11.07 -2.30
C ASP A 177 -11.99 11.11 -1.76
N GLU A 178 -12.38 10.08 -0.96
CA GLU A 178 -13.74 9.92 -0.48
C GLU A 178 -13.76 9.16 0.86
N VAL A 179 -14.74 9.48 1.70
CA VAL A 179 -15.04 8.75 2.95
C VAL A 179 -16.49 8.27 2.87
N CYS A 180 -16.72 7.02 3.25
CA CYS A 180 -18.06 6.42 3.25
C CYS A 180 -18.23 5.44 4.42
N ALA A 181 -19.48 5.07 4.70
CA ALA A 181 -19.77 4.05 5.69
C ALA A 181 -19.10 2.71 5.32
N ALA A 182 -18.65 1.97 6.32
CA ALA A 182 -17.86 0.75 6.12
C ALA A 182 -18.64 -0.33 5.34
N ASP A 183 -19.96 -0.41 5.53
CA ASP A 183 -20.84 -1.35 4.83
C ASP A 183 -21.08 -1.00 3.35
N SER A 184 -20.93 0.27 2.98
CA SER A 184 -21.06 0.74 1.60
C SER A 184 -19.74 0.81 0.83
N LEU A 185 -18.60 0.61 1.49
CA LEU A 185 -17.26 0.85 0.94
C LEU A 185 -17.02 0.11 -0.38
N LEU A 186 -17.28 -1.20 -0.43
CA LEU A 186 -17.05 -2.00 -1.63
C LEU A 186 -18.01 -1.62 -2.77
N VAL A 187 -19.26 -1.32 -2.44
CA VAL A 187 -20.27 -0.88 -3.42
C VAL A 187 -19.85 0.46 -4.05
N GLN A 188 -19.37 1.42 -3.24
CA GLN A 188 -18.91 2.71 -3.76
C GLN A 188 -17.62 2.55 -4.57
N ALA A 189 -16.69 1.70 -4.13
CA ALA A 189 -15.47 1.40 -4.89
C ALA A 189 -15.80 0.76 -6.25
N GLU A 190 -16.72 -0.19 -6.28
CA GLU A 190 -17.18 -0.81 -7.54
C GLU A 190 -17.83 0.22 -8.46
N LYS A 191 -18.70 1.07 -7.94
CA LYS A 191 -19.29 2.18 -8.70
C LYS A 191 -18.23 3.08 -9.32
N LYS A 192 -17.16 3.39 -8.57
CA LYS A 192 -16.04 4.19 -9.09
C LYS A 192 -15.30 3.47 -10.22
N VAL A 193 -14.95 2.18 -10.05
CA VAL A 193 -14.34 1.39 -11.12
C VAL A 193 -15.22 1.38 -12.37
N ARG A 194 -16.52 1.11 -12.21
CA ARG A 194 -17.49 1.07 -13.34
C ARG A 194 -17.62 2.43 -14.02
N THR A 195 -17.56 3.54 -13.26
CA THR A 195 -17.54 4.90 -13.85
C THR A 195 -16.35 5.06 -14.79
N TYR A 196 -15.16 4.64 -14.40
CA TYR A 196 -13.98 4.70 -15.27
C TYR A 196 -14.07 3.75 -16.46
N MET A 197 -14.71 2.59 -16.31
CA MET A 197 -14.93 1.62 -17.38
C MET A 197 -15.91 2.10 -18.48
N GLN A 198 -16.73 3.13 -18.20
CA GLN A 198 -17.63 3.74 -19.19
C GLN A 198 -16.87 4.59 -20.23
N PHE A 199 -15.67 5.04 -19.91
CA PHE A 199 -14.85 5.81 -20.83
C PHE A 199 -14.23 4.92 -21.91
N ASN A 200 -13.85 5.53 -23.06
CA ASN A 200 -13.07 4.80 -24.05
C ASN A 200 -11.78 4.26 -23.41
N PRO A 201 -11.56 2.93 -23.43
CA PRO A 201 -10.47 2.31 -22.67
C PRO A 201 -9.09 2.71 -23.17
N VAL A 202 -8.95 3.00 -24.48
CA VAL A 202 -7.67 3.44 -25.06
C VAL A 202 -7.35 4.85 -24.59
N THR A 203 -8.32 5.76 -24.70
CA THR A 203 -8.18 7.16 -24.27
C THR A 203 -7.89 7.23 -22.78
N TRP A 204 -8.65 6.52 -21.95
CA TRP A 204 -8.47 6.51 -20.49
C TRP A 204 -7.08 6.00 -20.10
N ARG A 205 -6.69 4.85 -20.64
CA ARG A 205 -5.37 4.24 -20.41
C ARG A 205 -4.24 5.19 -20.79
N GLN A 206 -4.28 5.72 -22.01
CA GLN A 206 -3.20 6.58 -22.51
C GLN A 206 -3.09 7.87 -21.68
N SER A 207 -4.23 8.47 -21.33
CA SER A 207 -4.27 9.66 -20.47
C SER A 207 -3.69 9.37 -19.09
N LYS A 208 -4.11 8.27 -18.43
CA LYS A 208 -3.56 7.85 -17.15
C LYS A 208 -2.03 7.72 -17.18
N LEU A 209 -1.50 7.01 -18.19
CA LEU A 209 -0.05 6.80 -18.31
C LEU A 209 0.70 8.12 -18.57
N ASN A 210 0.14 9.00 -19.41
CA ASN A 210 0.72 10.31 -19.68
C ASN A 210 0.75 11.19 -18.42
N LEU A 211 -0.35 11.25 -17.67
CA LEU A 211 -0.46 12.02 -16.42
C LEU A 211 0.49 11.49 -15.32
N ARG A 212 0.78 10.18 -15.34
CA ARG A 212 1.71 9.52 -14.39
C ARG A 212 3.13 9.34 -14.96
N SER A 213 3.43 9.88 -16.14
CA SER A 213 4.71 9.60 -16.83
C SER A 213 5.94 9.91 -16.00
N LYS A 214 5.93 11.01 -15.24
CA LYS A 214 7.03 11.38 -14.32
C LYS A 214 7.18 10.37 -13.19
N LEU A 215 6.09 9.92 -12.57
CA LEU A 215 6.12 8.88 -11.52
C LEU A 215 6.67 7.57 -12.09
N ILE A 216 6.17 7.14 -13.24
CA ILE A 216 6.61 5.91 -13.90
C ILE A 216 8.11 6.01 -14.25
N SER A 217 8.57 7.15 -14.73
CA SER A 217 10.00 7.38 -15.01
C SER A 217 10.86 7.26 -13.75
N HIS A 218 10.41 7.79 -12.61
CA HIS A 218 11.12 7.64 -11.33
C HIS A 218 11.20 6.19 -10.86
N LEU A 219 10.10 5.43 -10.97
CA LEU A 219 10.02 4.03 -10.56
C LEU A 219 10.81 3.10 -11.50
N ASN A 220 11.06 3.50 -12.74
CA ASN A 220 11.87 2.75 -13.70
C ASN A 220 13.37 3.02 -13.57
N LYS A 221 13.80 3.98 -12.75
CA LYS A 221 15.23 4.16 -12.43
C LYS A 221 15.76 2.94 -11.69
N ASP A 222 17.06 2.68 -11.84
CA ASP A 222 17.74 1.70 -11.02
C ASP A 222 17.65 2.09 -9.53
N GLN A 223 17.08 1.21 -8.73
CA GLN A 223 16.89 1.38 -7.30
C GLN A 223 18.01 0.74 -6.46
N SER A 224 19.03 0.18 -7.10
CA SER A 224 20.10 -0.57 -6.40
C SER A 224 20.77 0.24 -5.31
N THR A 225 21.18 1.48 -5.61
CA THR A 225 21.80 2.38 -4.62
C THR A 225 20.86 2.66 -3.43
N THR A 226 19.58 2.89 -3.69
CA THR A 226 18.58 3.11 -2.64
C THR A 226 18.42 1.87 -1.76
N ILE A 227 18.33 0.69 -2.39
CA ILE A 227 18.23 -0.58 -1.68
C ILE A 227 19.48 -0.83 -0.82
N ASP A 228 20.67 -0.58 -1.35
CA ASP A 228 21.93 -0.77 -0.60
C ASP A 228 22.03 0.20 0.60
N GLN A 229 21.55 1.45 0.46
CA GLN A 229 21.43 2.39 1.59
C GLN A 229 20.42 1.89 2.64
N MET A 230 19.26 1.39 2.20
CA MET A 230 18.25 0.82 3.10
C MET A 230 18.79 -0.41 3.84
N LEU A 231 19.56 -1.29 3.16
CA LEU A 231 20.17 -2.46 3.77
C LEU A 231 21.23 -2.06 4.79
N THR A 232 22.10 -1.12 4.45
CA THR A 232 23.11 -0.60 5.39
C THR A 232 22.46 -0.10 6.67
N GLN A 233 21.39 0.69 6.54
CA GLN A 233 20.64 1.20 7.70
C GLN A 233 19.87 0.09 8.43
N TRP A 234 19.28 -0.87 7.72
CA TRP A 234 18.55 -2.00 8.30
C TRP A 234 19.42 -2.85 9.22
N TRP A 235 20.71 -3.03 8.88
CA TRP A 235 21.67 -3.81 9.63
C TRP A 235 22.47 -3.00 10.67
N ALA A 236 22.27 -1.68 10.72
CA ALA A 236 22.91 -0.86 11.76
C ALA A 236 22.44 -1.29 13.16
N PRO A 237 23.36 -1.42 14.15
CA PRO A 237 23.03 -1.92 15.47
C PRO A 237 21.88 -1.17 16.15
N GLU A 238 21.85 0.16 16.01
CA GLU A 238 20.82 1.02 16.59
C GLU A 238 19.45 0.76 15.96
N THR A 239 19.41 0.57 14.66
CA THR A 239 18.18 0.25 13.92
C THR A 239 17.65 -1.12 14.34
N ARG A 240 18.54 -2.13 14.41
CA ARG A 240 18.17 -3.48 14.85
C ARG A 240 17.61 -3.48 16.27
N ALA A 241 18.25 -2.75 17.19
CA ALA A 241 17.76 -2.62 18.57
C ALA A 241 16.39 -1.92 18.62
N GLY A 242 16.20 -0.83 17.86
CA GLY A 242 14.92 -0.14 17.77
C GLY A 242 13.80 -1.04 17.21
N LEU A 243 14.09 -1.78 16.14
CA LEU A 243 13.14 -2.73 15.54
C LEU A 243 12.77 -3.84 16.51
N GLU A 244 13.73 -4.38 17.25
CA GLU A 244 13.47 -5.41 18.27
C GLU A 244 12.49 -4.91 19.34
N MET A 245 12.68 -3.70 19.85
CA MET A 245 11.75 -3.08 20.80
C MET A 245 10.34 -2.94 20.23
N ILE A 246 10.22 -2.51 18.95
CA ILE A 246 8.93 -2.40 18.26
C ILE A 246 8.27 -3.78 18.15
N ILE A 247 9.03 -4.80 17.76
CA ILE A 247 8.54 -6.17 17.60
C ILE A 247 8.07 -6.75 18.94
N GLN A 248 8.80 -6.53 20.03
CA GLN A 248 8.40 -6.96 21.35
C GLN A 248 7.07 -6.31 21.77
N ASN A 249 6.90 -5.01 21.51
CA ASN A 249 5.66 -4.29 21.77
C ASN A 249 4.48 -4.81 20.92
N LEU A 250 4.72 -5.18 19.66
CA LEU A 250 3.69 -5.76 18.80
C LEU A 250 3.26 -7.15 19.29
N LYS A 251 4.22 -8.00 19.69
CA LYS A 251 3.94 -9.34 20.23
C LYS A 251 3.19 -9.28 21.56
N SER A 252 3.55 -8.35 22.45
CA SER A 252 2.87 -8.20 23.76
C SER A 252 1.41 -7.78 23.61
N LYS A 253 1.10 -6.90 22.63
CA LYS A 253 -0.29 -6.48 22.32
C LYS A 253 -1.11 -7.57 21.62
N ALA A 254 -0.47 -8.51 20.94
CA ALA A 254 -1.13 -9.63 20.29
C ALA A 254 -1.48 -10.79 21.23
N SER A 255 -0.83 -10.86 22.40
CA SER A 255 -1.12 -11.88 23.42
C SER A 255 -2.45 -11.54 24.12
N PRO A 256 -3.43 -12.47 24.21
CA PRO A 256 -4.68 -12.22 24.93
C PRO A 256 -4.35 -11.95 26.40
N VAL A 257 -4.92 -10.87 26.95
CA VAL A 257 -4.89 -10.58 28.38
C VAL A 257 -5.44 -11.84 29.10
N LYS A 258 -4.58 -12.56 29.81
CA LYS A 258 -5.05 -13.61 30.75
C LYS A 258 -5.88 -12.89 31.82
N THR A 259 -7.19 -12.90 31.65
CA THR A 259 -8.12 -12.57 32.72
C THR A 259 -7.96 -13.65 33.79
N ASN A 260 -7.18 -13.34 34.83
CA ASN A 260 -7.25 -14.09 36.07
C ASN A 260 -8.66 -13.93 36.62
N LYS A 261 -9.40 -15.06 36.61
CA LYS A 261 -10.62 -15.23 37.40
C LYS A 261 -10.24 -15.53 38.83
#